data_ac934731ad638c863a6ec5567c8bcf9d
#
_entry.id   ac934731ad638c863a6ec5567c8bcf9d
#
_cell.length_a   1.000
_cell.length_b   1.000
_cell.length_c   1.000
_cell.angle_alpha   90.00
_cell.angle_beta   90.00
_cell.angle_gamma   90.00
#
_symmetry.space_group_name_H-M   'P 1'
#
loop_
_entity.id
_entity.type
_entity.pdbx_description
1 polymer ?
#
loop_
_entity_poly.entity_id
_entity_poly.type
_entity_poly.pdbx_seq_one_letter_code
_entity_poly.pdbx_strand_id
1 'polypeptide(L)'
;MGIRLVKISVIYFAIGVCLGLYMSISHSFTLTPVHVHMNLLGWTALTLAGILYHLFPQTASTKLAKTHFWLHNIGLPLMMGGLAFVVNGKTALIPVTAAGGTIVTISVLIFTMNMLLHLKEAQVDTNKNQTLG
;
A
#
# COMPACT_ATOMS: atom_id res chain seq x y z
N MET A 1 -6.73 5.49 10.76
CA MET A 1 -6.45 4.57 9.64
C MET A 1 -5.11 4.91 8.99
N GLY A 2 -4.79 6.14 8.64
CA GLY A 2 -3.55 6.54 7.99
C GLY A 2 -2.27 6.06 8.70
N ILE A 3 -2.13 6.33 9.99
CA ILE A 3 -0.97 5.88 10.79
C ILE A 3 -0.81 4.34 10.78
N ARG A 4 -1.90 3.58 10.73
CA ARG A 4 -1.82 2.11 10.63
C ARG A 4 -1.20 1.67 9.31
N LEU A 5 -1.57 2.31 8.20
CA LEU A 5 -0.96 2.04 6.89
C LEU A 5 0.53 2.35 6.89
N VAL A 6 0.94 3.49 7.46
CA VAL A 6 2.36 3.84 7.58
C VAL A 6 3.12 2.80 8.43
N LYS A 7 2.55 2.35 9.55
CA LYS A 7 3.19 1.30 10.36
C LYS A 7 3.36 -0.03 9.61
N ILE A 8 2.35 -0.42 8.82
CA ILE A 8 2.42 -1.63 8.00
C ILE A 8 3.47 -1.45 6.89
N SER A 9 3.51 -0.28 6.25
CA SER A 9 4.43 -0.01 5.15
C SER A 9 5.91 -0.05 5.57
N VAL A 10 6.26 0.43 6.76
CA VAL A 10 7.65 0.34 7.24
C VAL A 10 8.09 -1.11 7.49
N ILE A 11 7.16 -2.02 7.79
CA ILE A 11 7.47 -3.46 7.87
C ILE A 11 7.80 -4.01 6.48
N TYR A 12 7.01 -3.66 5.46
CA TYR A 12 7.32 -4.03 4.08
C TYR A 12 8.66 -3.47 3.61
N PHE A 13 8.97 -2.22 3.99
CA PHE A 13 10.25 -1.60 3.68
C PHE A 13 11.42 -2.39 4.28
N ALA A 14 11.35 -2.70 5.57
CA ALA A 14 12.39 -3.48 6.25
C ALA A 14 12.61 -4.85 5.60
N ILE A 15 11.51 -5.58 5.31
CA ILE A 15 11.59 -6.87 4.63
C ILE A 15 12.16 -6.71 3.22
N GLY A 16 11.69 -5.69 2.47
CA GLY A 16 12.17 -5.41 1.12
C GLY A 16 13.67 -5.13 1.07
N VAL A 17 14.20 -4.31 1.99
CA VAL A 17 15.63 -4.01 2.09
C VAL A 17 16.43 -5.26 2.45
N CYS A 18 15.98 -6.04 3.43
CA CYS A 18 16.64 -7.31 3.79
C CYS A 18 16.66 -8.30 2.61
N LEU A 19 15.58 -8.37 1.84
CA LEU A 19 15.50 -9.21 0.65
C LEU A 19 16.48 -8.75 -0.43
N GLY A 20 16.61 -7.43 -0.65
CA GLY A 20 17.59 -6.86 -1.58
C GLY A 20 19.02 -7.19 -1.16
N LEU A 21 19.35 -7.07 0.12
CA LEU A 21 20.65 -7.45 0.66
C LEU A 21 20.92 -8.96 0.49
N TYR A 22 19.92 -9.81 0.78
CA TYR A 22 20.04 -11.25 0.57
C TYR A 22 20.36 -11.59 -0.89
N MET A 23 19.64 -10.99 -1.83
CA MET A 23 19.89 -11.21 -3.28
C MET A 23 21.31 -10.77 -3.69
N SER A 24 21.77 -9.65 -3.14
CA SER A 24 23.12 -9.14 -3.41
C SER A 24 24.22 -10.10 -2.89
N ILE A 25 24.09 -10.60 -1.67
CA ILE A 25 25.07 -11.50 -1.06
C ILE A 25 25.05 -12.89 -1.72
N SER A 26 23.86 -13.40 -2.05
CA SER A 26 23.72 -14.73 -2.64
C SER A 26 23.97 -14.74 -4.15
N HIS A 27 24.13 -13.58 -4.79
CA HIS A 27 24.18 -13.41 -6.25
C HIS A 27 22.99 -14.07 -6.97
N SER A 28 21.84 -14.21 -6.29
CA SER A 28 20.63 -14.81 -6.82
C SER A 28 19.53 -13.76 -6.90
N PHE A 29 19.12 -13.42 -8.12
CA PHE A 29 18.12 -12.38 -8.40
C PHE A 29 16.71 -12.93 -8.69
N THR A 30 16.47 -14.20 -8.38
CA THR A 30 15.18 -14.86 -8.61
C THR A 30 14.02 -14.14 -7.92
N LEU A 31 14.25 -13.54 -6.73
CA LEU A 31 13.24 -12.85 -5.96
C LEU A 31 13.07 -11.36 -6.33
N THR A 32 13.70 -10.89 -7.42
CA THR A 32 13.57 -9.50 -7.88
C THR A 32 12.11 -9.05 -8.02
N PRO A 33 11.19 -9.81 -8.64
CA PRO A 33 9.79 -9.39 -8.72
C PRO A 33 9.13 -9.19 -7.35
N VAL A 34 9.44 -10.04 -6.38
CA VAL A 34 8.92 -9.92 -5.00
C VAL A 34 9.47 -8.67 -4.34
N HIS A 35 10.79 -8.45 -4.43
CA HIS A 35 11.48 -7.27 -3.89
C HIS A 35 10.89 -5.96 -4.45
N VAL A 36 10.70 -5.88 -5.76
CA VAL A 36 10.17 -4.68 -6.41
C VAL A 36 8.74 -4.38 -5.97
N HIS A 37 7.83 -5.37 -6.02
CA HIS A 37 6.46 -5.17 -5.62
C HIS A 37 6.32 -4.86 -4.12
N MET A 38 7.14 -5.47 -3.27
CA MET A 38 7.16 -5.20 -1.83
C MET A 38 7.56 -3.75 -1.54
N ASN A 39 8.53 -3.21 -2.25
CA ASN A 39 8.93 -1.81 -2.09
C ASN A 39 7.95 -0.83 -2.75
N LEU A 40 7.40 -1.12 -3.93
CA LEU A 40 6.48 -0.21 -4.59
C LEU A 40 5.07 -0.24 -3.99
N LEU A 41 4.49 -1.42 -3.80
CA LEU A 41 3.11 -1.55 -3.31
C LEU A 41 3.04 -1.65 -1.78
N GLY A 42 4.03 -2.29 -1.16
CA GLY A 42 4.07 -2.45 0.30
C GLY A 42 4.63 -1.22 1.02
N TRP A 43 5.75 -0.66 0.54
CA TRP A 43 6.34 0.53 1.16
C TRP A 43 5.78 1.82 0.56
N THR A 44 6.07 2.12 -0.68
CA THR A 44 5.78 3.44 -1.27
C THR A 44 4.28 3.74 -1.33
N ALA A 45 3.49 2.83 -1.92
CA ALA A 45 2.05 3.06 -2.08
C ALA A 45 1.30 3.15 -0.75
N LEU A 46 1.58 2.24 0.21
CA LEU A 46 0.92 2.28 1.51
C LEU A 46 1.37 3.48 2.36
N THR A 47 2.64 3.89 2.28
CA THR A 47 3.12 5.10 2.96
C THR A 47 2.40 6.33 2.44
N LEU A 48 2.35 6.52 1.12
CA LEU A 48 1.67 7.66 0.50
C LEU A 48 0.17 7.66 0.82
N ALA A 49 -0.50 6.52 0.69
CA ALA A 49 -1.90 6.40 1.06
C ALA A 49 -2.13 6.72 2.55
N GLY A 50 -1.25 6.23 3.42
CA GLY A 50 -1.29 6.48 4.86
C GLY A 50 -1.13 7.96 5.20
N ILE A 51 -0.18 8.64 4.56
CA ILE A 51 0.06 10.08 4.72
C ILE A 51 -1.15 10.88 4.22
N LEU A 52 -1.67 10.57 3.02
CA LEU A 52 -2.84 11.24 2.46
C LEU A 52 -4.07 11.08 3.37
N TYR A 53 -4.34 9.89 3.88
CA TYR A 53 -5.42 9.67 4.85
C TYR A 53 -5.20 10.37 6.18
N HIS A 54 -3.96 10.64 6.57
CA HIS A 54 -3.65 11.39 7.79
C HIS A 54 -3.85 12.88 7.59
N LEU A 55 -3.37 13.41 6.47
CA LEU A 55 -3.48 14.84 6.14
C LEU A 55 -4.91 15.26 5.77
N PHE A 56 -5.68 14.35 5.17
CA PHE A 56 -7.05 14.60 4.71
C PHE A 56 -8.05 13.64 5.38
N PRO A 57 -8.41 13.86 6.67
CA PRO A 57 -9.27 12.96 7.44
C PRO A 57 -10.63 12.67 6.78
N GLN A 58 -11.16 13.62 6.00
CA GLN A 58 -12.41 13.44 5.24
C GLN A 58 -12.32 12.29 4.23
N THR A 59 -11.15 12.07 3.63
CA THR A 59 -10.95 10.94 2.72
C THR A 59 -10.83 9.60 3.46
N ALA A 60 -10.32 9.64 4.71
CA ALA A 60 -10.11 8.46 5.54
C ALA A 60 -11.40 7.93 6.19
N SER A 61 -12.43 8.76 6.34
CA SER A 61 -13.69 8.40 6.99
C SER A 61 -14.68 7.66 6.11
N THR A 62 -14.41 7.57 4.81
CA THR A 62 -15.30 6.97 3.80
C THR A 62 -15.34 5.44 3.86
N LYS A 63 -16.40 4.84 3.31
CA LYS A 63 -16.47 3.40 3.09
C LYS A 63 -15.38 2.93 2.10
N LEU A 64 -15.11 3.74 1.07
CA LEU A 64 -14.06 3.44 0.08
C LEU A 64 -12.68 3.32 0.72
N ALA A 65 -12.35 4.20 1.67
CA ALA A 65 -11.09 4.13 2.40
C ALA A 65 -10.96 2.83 3.22
N LYS A 66 -12.03 2.40 3.88
CA LYS A 66 -12.05 1.13 4.63
C LYS A 66 -11.89 -0.06 3.71
N THR A 67 -12.57 -0.04 2.56
CA THR A 67 -12.46 -1.11 1.54
C THR A 67 -11.05 -1.16 0.97
N HIS A 68 -10.45 -0.02 0.59
CA HIS A 68 -9.05 0.05 0.17
C HIS A 68 -8.12 -0.55 1.22
N PHE A 69 -8.26 -0.14 2.49
CA PHE A 69 -7.43 -0.64 3.58
C PHE A 69 -7.41 -2.17 3.65
N TRP A 70 -8.58 -2.79 3.65
CA TRP A 70 -8.69 -4.25 3.78
C TRP A 70 -8.24 -4.99 2.53
N LEU A 71 -8.68 -4.56 1.35
CA LEU A 71 -8.28 -5.21 0.10
C LEU A 71 -6.77 -5.13 -0.12
N HIS A 72 -6.14 -3.99 0.15
CA HIS A 72 -4.70 -3.84 -0.01
C HIS A 72 -3.92 -4.75 0.95
N ASN A 73 -4.31 -4.74 2.23
CA ASN A 73 -3.61 -5.51 3.27
C ASN A 73 -3.88 -7.03 3.21
N ILE A 74 -4.91 -7.47 2.51
CA ILE A 74 -5.15 -8.91 2.22
C ILE A 74 -4.50 -9.30 0.89
N GLY A 75 -4.71 -8.50 -0.15
CA GLY A 75 -4.26 -8.82 -1.51
C GLY A 75 -2.74 -8.83 -1.64
N LEU A 76 -2.05 -7.87 -1.00
CA LEU A 76 -0.60 -7.74 -1.14
C LEU A 76 0.16 -8.93 -0.53
N PRO A 77 -0.09 -9.39 0.71
CA PRO A 77 0.55 -10.60 1.24
C PRO A 77 0.24 -11.85 0.42
N LEU A 78 -1.00 -11.97 -0.07
CA LEU A 78 -1.41 -13.09 -0.91
C LEU A 78 -0.62 -13.11 -2.23
N MET A 79 -0.50 -11.94 -2.89
CA MET A 79 0.28 -11.79 -4.11
C MET A 79 1.76 -12.06 -3.86
N MET A 80 2.35 -11.48 -2.81
CA MET A 80 3.78 -11.64 -2.52
C MET A 80 4.14 -13.07 -2.12
N GLY A 81 3.33 -13.71 -1.28
CA GLY A 81 3.51 -15.12 -0.91
C GLY A 81 3.44 -16.03 -2.13
N GLY A 82 2.39 -15.90 -2.94
CA GLY A 82 2.25 -16.66 -4.18
C GLY A 82 3.41 -16.43 -5.14
N LEU A 83 3.77 -15.17 -5.37
CA LEU A 83 4.85 -14.78 -6.29
C LEU A 83 6.21 -15.37 -5.86
N ALA A 84 6.53 -15.33 -4.57
CA ALA A 84 7.78 -15.91 -4.05
C ALA A 84 7.92 -17.39 -4.39
N PHE A 85 6.83 -18.15 -4.35
CA PHE A 85 6.84 -19.55 -4.73
C PHE A 85 6.85 -19.75 -6.25
N VAL A 86 6.11 -18.92 -7.00
CA VAL A 86 6.06 -19.01 -8.46
C VAL A 86 7.43 -18.77 -9.08
N VAL A 87 8.17 -17.75 -8.65
CA VAL A 87 9.51 -17.46 -9.17
C VAL A 87 10.54 -18.55 -8.82
N ASN A 88 10.24 -19.37 -7.81
CA ASN A 88 11.02 -20.57 -7.46
C ASN A 88 10.47 -21.86 -8.11
N GLY A 89 9.67 -21.74 -9.16
CA GLY A 89 9.21 -22.85 -10.00
C GLY A 89 7.91 -23.54 -9.56
N LYS A 90 7.25 -23.08 -8.48
CA LYS A 90 5.96 -23.63 -8.02
C LYS A 90 4.78 -23.02 -8.77
N THR A 91 4.61 -23.40 -10.02
CA THR A 91 3.59 -22.84 -10.94
C THR A 91 2.15 -23.09 -10.48
N ALA A 92 1.90 -24.08 -9.63
CA ALA A 92 0.58 -24.32 -9.02
C ALA A 92 0.03 -23.10 -8.24
N LEU A 93 0.90 -22.16 -7.81
CA LEU A 93 0.51 -20.95 -7.09
C LEU A 93 0.27 -19.73 -7.98
N ILE A 94 0.36 -19.86 -9.31
CA ILE A 94 0.01 -18.79 -10.25
C ILE A 94 -1.41 -18.24 -10.00
N PRO A 95 -2.47 -19.07 -9.81
CA PRO A 95 -3.81 -18.54 -9.54
C PRO A 95 -3.88 -17.72 -8.25
N VAL A 96 -3.15 -18.12 -7.21
CA VAL A 96 -3.10 -17.39 -5.92
C VAL A 96 -2.43 -16.03 -6.10
N THR A 97 -1.31 -15.99 -6.82
CA THR A 97 -0.60 -14.74 -7.16
C THR A 97 -1.50 -13.82 -7.99
N ALA A 98 -2.17 -14.35 -9.00
CA ALA A 98 -3.09 -13.60 -9.85
C ALA A 98 -4.28 -13.04 -9.06
N ALA A 99 -4.88 -13.84 -8.18
CA ALA A 99 -5.97 -13.39 -7.30
C ALA A 99 -5.51 -12.25 -6.39
N GLY A 100 -4.35 -12.39 -5.73
CA GLY A 100 -3.77 -11.35 -4.88
C GLY A 100 -3.50 -10.06 -5.67
N GLY A 101 -2.90 -10.17 -6.86
CA GLY A 101 -2.64 -9.04 -7.76
C GLY A 101 -3.92 -8.33 -8.21
N THR A 102 -4.97 -9.08 -8.55
CA THR A 102 -6.28 -8.54 -8.90
C THR A 102 -6.90 -7.76 -7.73
N ILE A 103 -6.84 -8.32 -6.51
CA ILE A 103 -7.34 -7.66 -5.30
C ILE A 103 -6.60 -6.35 -5.06
N VAL A 104 -5.27 -6.33 -5.18
CA VAL A 104 -4.46 -5.11 -5.01
C VAL A 104 -4.80 -4.08 -6.09
N THR A 105 -4.97 -4.50 -7.34
CA THR A 105 -5.37 -3.60 -8.43
C THR A 105 -6.72 -2.93 -8.15
N ILE A 106 -7.73 -3.72 -7.76
CA ILE A 106 -9.05 -3.18 -7.36
C ILE A 106 -8.90 -2.22 -6.18
N SER A 107 -8.08 -2.56 -5.20
CA SER A 107 -7.80 -1.70 -4.05
C SER A 107 -7.25 -0.34 -4.46
N VAL A 108 -6.26 -0.31 -5.37
CA VAL A 108 -5.66 0.94 -5.88
C VAL A 108 -6.69 1.77 -6.65
N LEU A 109 -7.53 1.14 -7.48
CA LEU A 109 -8.62 1.83 -8.19
C LEU A 109 -9.64 2.46 -7.23
N ILE A 110 -9.99 1.74 -6.16
CA ILE A 110 -10.87 2.26 -5.09
C ILE A 110 -10.21 3.44 -4.36
N PHE A 111 -8.91 3.35 -4.06
CA PHE A 111 -8.16 4.46 -3.49
C PHE A 111 -8.19 5.70 -4.40
N THR A 112 -7.90 5.50 -5.69
CA THR A 112 -7.93 6.58 -6.69
C THR A 112 -9.31 7.25 -6.74
N MET A 113 -10.37 6.46 -6.83
CA MET A 113 -11.74 6.97 -6.83
C MET A 113 -12.06 7.73 -5.53
N ASN A 114 -11.64 7.21 -4.39
CA ASN A 114 -11.85 7.87 -3.09
C ASN A 114 -11.16 9.23 -3.03
N MET A 115 -9.90 9.31 -3.51
CA MET A 115 -9.17 10.58 -3.56
C MET A 115 -9.85 11.58 -4.49
N LEU A 116 -10.17 11.18 -5.72
CA LEU A 116 -10.81 12.08 -6.70
C LEU A 116 -12.17 12.62 -6.22
N LEU A 117 -12.94 11.83 -5.47
CA LEU A 117 -14.27 12.24 -5.00
C LEU A 117 -14.24 13.06 -3.70
N HIS A 118 -13.29 12.79 -2.81
CA HIS A 118 -13.34 13.32 -1.44
C HIS A 118 -12.14 14.19 -1.05
N LEU A 119 -11.10 14.28 -1.91
CA LEU A 119 -9.99 15.19 -1.65
C LEU A 119 -10.46 16.63 -1.95
N LYS A 120 -10.55 17.44 -0.90
CA LYS A 120 -10.91 18.87 -1.00
C LYS A 120 -9.83 19.67 -0.29
N GLU A 121 -9.61 20.90 -0.75
CA GLU A 121 -8.75 21.84 -0.05
C GLU A 121 -9.21 22.01 1.41
N ALA A 122 -8.27 22.04 2.34
CA ALA A 122 -8.57 22.34 3.72
C ALA A 122 -9.13 23.78 3.76
N GLN A 123 -10.37 23.94 4.23
CA GLN A 123 -10.92 25.27 4.48
C GLN A 123 -10.07 25.91 5.58
N VAL A 124 -9.29 26.91 5.22
CA VAL A 124 -8.59 27.76 6.19
C VAL A 124 -9.68 28.47 6.98
N ASP A 125 -9.80 28.14 8.24
CA ASP A 125 -10.76 28.76 9.17
C ASP A 125 -10.31 30.21 9.43
N THR A 126 -10.74 31.13 8.54
CA THR A 126 -10.45 32.57 8.62
C THR A 126 -11.12 33.25 9.83
N ASN A 127 -11.93 32.50 10.58
CA ASN A 127 -12.70 33.03 11.71
C ASN A 127 -11.89 33.14 13.01
N LYS A 128 -10.68 32.57 13.09
CA LYS A 128 -9.84 32.68 14.29
C LYS A 128 -9.16 34.03 14.48
N ASN A 129 -9.10 34.87 13.45
CA ASN A 129 -8.42 36.17 13.52
C ASN A 129 -9.37 37.34 13.86
N GLN A 130 -10.67 37.12 14.01
CA GLN A 130 -11.63 38.20 14.37
C GLN A 130 -11.91 38.33 15.87
N THR A 131 -11.38 37.46 16.72
CA THR A 131 -11.62 37.49 18.19
C THR A 131 -10.46 38.08 19.00
N LEU A 132 -9.42 38.60 18.34
CA LEU A 132 -8.27 39.25 18.98
C LEU A 132 -8.12 40.74 18.57
N GLY A 133 -9.22 41.35 18.13
CA GLY A 133 -9.30 42.78 17.85
C GLY A 133 -10.08 43.53 18.92
#